data_b9fe72fc2edd8e0fb88d010756d20045
#
_entry.id   b9fe72fc2edd8e0fb88d010756d20045
#
_cell.length_a   1.000
_cell.length_b   1.000
_cell.length_c   1.000
_cell.angle_alpha   90.00
_cell.angle_beta   90.00
_cell.angle_gamma   90.00
#
_symmetry.space_group_name_H-M   'P 1'
#
loop_
_entity.id
_entity.type
_entity.pdbx_description
1 polymer ?
#
loop_
_entity_poly.entity_id
_entity_poly.type
_entity_poly.pdbx_seq_one_letter_code
_entity_poly.pdbx_strand_id
1 'polypeptide(L)'
;MKLVLDSSVFIQGVDVEGYTTPKVVEEVKDRESRIFLEGLISAGKVKVVEPSREAVEIVKKAARKTGELRELSEADIEVLALAYELKAELFTDDYNLQNVARTLGIEFKTLKRGIKKVIRWRYVCIGCGRTFEEEPLDGICPDCGGPVRLIPRKKS
;
A
#
# COMPACT_ATOMS: atom_id res chain seq x y z
N MET A 1 -5.04 -1.56 18.39
CA MET A 1 -4.80 -2.74 17.55
C MET A 1 -3.70 -2.46 16.54
N LYS A 2 -2.80 -3.40 16.38
CA LYS A 2 -1.70 -3.24 15.42
C LYS A 2 -2.21 -3.42 13.99
N LEU A 3 -1.61 -2.68 13.07
CA LEU A 3 -1.93 -2.76 11.64
C LEU A 3 -0.70 -3.17 10.87
N VAL A 4 -0.86 -4.06 9.92
CA VAL A 4 0.18 -4.41 8.95
C VAL A 4 -0.25 -3.85 7.59
N LEU A 5 0.66 -3.15 6.94
CA LEU A 5 0.39 -2.35 5.76
C LEU A 5 1.03 -2.98 4.52
N ASP A 6 0.21 -3.27 3.55
CA ASP A 6 0.59 -3.76 2.23
C ASP A 6 1.08 -2.59 1.36
N SER A 7 1.75 -2.88 0.26
CA SER A 7 2.28 -1.86 -0.66
C SER A 7 1.19 -0.94 -1.22
N SER A 8 -0.04 -1.42 -1.37
CA SER A 8 -1.15 -0.60 -1.86
C SER A 8 -1.41 0.64 -1.02
N VAL A 9 -1.15 0.56 0.29
CA VAL A 9 -1.29 1.69 1.22
C VAL A 9 -0.37 2.84 0.81
N PHE A 10 0.88 2.52 0.49
CA PHE A 10 1.89 3.52 0.13
C PHE A 10 1.70 4.04 -1.29
N ILE A 11 1.29 3.17 -2.21
CA ILE A 11 1.01 3.54 -3.59
C ILE A 11 -0.19 4.49 -3.66
N GLN A 12 -1.21 4.27 -2.84
CA GLN A 12 -2.38 5.15 -2.79
C GLN A 12 -2.19 6.39 -1.92
N GLY A 13 -1.08 6.48 -1.20
CA GLY A 13 -0.76 7.65 -0.40
C GLY A 13 -1.64 7.81 0.84
N VAL A 14 -1.88 6.71 1.56
CA VAL A 14 -2.72 6.72 2.75
C VAL A 14 -1.89 7.05 3.98
N ASP A 15 -2.29 8.06 4.74
CA ASP A 15 -1.61 8.46 5.97
C ASP A 15 -2.08 7.60 7.14
N VAL A 16 -1.31 6.58 7.48
CA VAL A 16 -1.62 5.62 8.54
C VAL A 16 -0.38 5.29 9.35
N GLU A 17 -0.59 4.75 10.53
CA GLU A 17 0.47 4.20 11.38
C GLU A 17 0.35 2.68 11.39
N GLY A 18 1.50 2.00 11.38
CA GLY A 18 1.50 0.55 11.43
C GLY A 18 2.86 -0.05 11.13
N TYR A 19 2.82 -1.30 10.73
CA TYR A 19 4.00 -2.10 10.43
C TYR A 19 4.00 -2.52 8.98
N THR A 20 5.16 -2.64 8.40
CA THR A 20 5.33 -3.22 7.07
C THR A 20 6.58 -4.10 7.08
N THR A 21 6.92 -4.67 5.94
CA THR A 21 8.02 -5.62 5.84
C THR A 21 9.11 -5.13 4.89
N PRO A 22 10.34 -5.67 5.01
CA PRO A 22 11.42 -5.29 4.09
C PRO A 22 11.07 -5.52 2.61
N LYS A 23 10.37 -6.61 2.29
CA LYS A 23 9.99 -6.90 0.90
C LYS A 23 8.97 -5.91 0.36
N VAL A 24 8.06 -5.42 1.19
CA VAL A 24 7.13 -4.35 0.79
C VAL A 24 7.92 -3.08 0.46
N VAL A 25 8.87 -2.72 1.29
CA VAL A 25 9.73 -1.54 1.04
C VAL A 25 10.45 -1.69 -0.30
N GLU A 26 10.98 -2.88 -0.60
CA GLU A 26 11.64 -3.14 -1.88
C GLU A 26 10.69 -3.04 -3.07
N GLU A 27 9.42 -3.42 -2.91
CA GLU A 27 8.43 -3.38 -3.98
C GLU A 27 7.95 -1.97 -4.32
N VAL A 28 8.01 -1.05 -3.38
CA VAL A 28 7.59 0.34 -3.58
C VAL A 28 8.71 1.07 -4.32
N LYS A 29 8.65 1.09 -5.64
CA LYS A 29 9.74 1.61 -6.49
C LYS A 29 9.46 2.95 -7.14
N ASP A 30 8.19 3.31 -7.36
CA ASP A 30 7.88 4.60 -7.95
C ASP A 30 8.27 5.72 -6.98
N ARG A 31 8.75 6.81 -7.55
CA ARG A 31 9.37 7.89 -6.79
C ARG A 31 8.44 8.49 -5.73
N GLU A 32 7.23 8.79 -6.09
CA GLU A 32 6.27 9.44 -5.20
C GLU A 32 5.88 8.54 -4.02
N SER A 33 5.58 7.28 -4.30
CA SER A 33 5.25 6.31 -3.25
C SER A 33 6.41 6.05 -2.34
N ARG A 34 7.64 6.00 -2.90
CA ARG A 34 8.86 5.79 -2.14
C ARG A 34 9.14 6.94 -1.19
N ILE A 35 9.01 8.17 -1.65
CA ILE A 35 9.18 9.36 -0.82
C ILE A 35 8.16 9.36 0.32
N PHE A 36 6.91 9.04 0.00
CA PHE A 36 5.85 8.96 1.00
C PHE A 36 6.16 7.92 2.07
N LEU A 37 6.53 6.71 1.65
CA LEU A 37 6.89 5.63 2.57
C LEU A 37 8.08 6.00 3.46
N GLU A 38 9.14 6.55 2.89
CA GLU A 38 10.32 6.97 3.63
C GLU A 38 9.99 8.06 4.64
N GLY A 39 9.10 8.96 4.28
CA GLY A 39 8.61 10.00 5.20
C GLY A 39 7.89 9.41 6.40
N LEU A 40 7.03 8.41 6.19
CA LEU A 40 6.32 7.73 7.27
C LEU A 40 7.28 6.96 8.18
N ILE A 41 8.29 6.32 7.61
CA ILE A 41 9.31 5.61 8.38
C ILE A 41 10.11 6.59 9.22
N SER A 42 10.56 7.69 8.62
CA SER A 42 11.34 8.73 9.32
C SER A 42 10.55 9.40 10.45
N ALA A 43 9.24 9.56 10.27
CA ALA A 43 8.37 10.12 11.29
C ALA A 43 8.00 9.13 12.41
N GLY A 44 8.45 7.87 12.31
CA GLY A 44 8.12 6.83 13.27
C GLY A 44 6.69 6.30 13.16
N LYS A 45 5.97 6.65 12.11
CA LYS A 45 4.60 6.17 11.89
C LYS A 45 4.55 4.76 11.34
N VAL A 46 5.53 4.39 10.52
CA VAL A 46 5.65 3.05 9.96
C VAL A 46 6.93 2.41 10.44
N LYS A 47 6.82 1.21 10.99
CA LYS A 47 7.96 0.40 11.43
C LYS A 47 8.12 -0.77 10.47
N VAL A 48 9.36 -1.01 10.05
CA VAL A 48 9.70 -2.14 9.17
C VAL A 48 10.12 -3.32 10.04
N VAL A 49 9.39 -4.42 9.94
CA VAL A 49 9.63 -5.61 10.76
C VAL A 49 9.65 -6.84 9.86
N GLU A 50 10.64 -7.69 10.05
CA GLU A 50 10.73 -8.95 9.33
C GLU A 50 9.94 -10.03 10.08
N PRO A 51 9.04 -10.77 9.40
CA PRO A 51 8.32 -11.85 10.06
C PRO A 51 9.23 -13.04 10.32
N SER A 52 8.86 -13.89 11.27
CA SER A 52 9.61 -15.13 11.57
C SER A 52 9.47 -16.12 10.41
N ARG A 53 10.45 -17.03 10.30
CA ARG A 53 10.41 -18.11 9.32
C ARG A 53 9.19 -19.01 9.55
N GLU A 54 8.84 -19.27 10.80
CA GLU A 54 7.68 -20.10 11.15
C GLU A 54 6.38 -19.48 10.63
N ALA A 55 6.18 -18.18 10.83
CA ALA A 55 5.01 -17.49 10.32
C ALA A 55 4.94 -17.54 8.79
N VAL A 56 6.06 -17.36 8.12
CA VAL A 56 6.14 -17.45 6.66
C VAL A 56 5.72 -18.84 6.17
N GLU A 57 6.19 -19.90 6.83
CA GLU A 57 5.82 -21.28 6.44
C GLU A 57 4.32 -21.56 6.67
N ILE A 58 3.75 -21.03 7.73
CA ILE A 58 2.31 -21.14 8.00
C ILE A 58 1.51 -20.49 6.89
N VAL A 59 1.93 -19.31 6.45
CA VAL A 59 1.25 -18.58 5.35
C VAL A 59 1.36 -19.35 4.04
N LYS A 60 2.54 -19.85 3.72
CA LYS A 60 2.74 -20.63 2.49
C LYS A 60 1.85 -21.88 2.47
N LYS A 61 1.73 -22.57 3.60
CA LYS A 61 0.86 -23.73 3.71
C LYS A 61 -0.60 -23.37 3.48
N ALA A 62 -1.08 -22.28 4.08
CA ALA A 62 -2.44 -21.80 3.88
C ALA A 62 -2.68 -21.39 2.42
N ALA A 63 -1.73 -20.70 1.81
CA ALA A 63 -1.83 -20.28 0.42
C ALA A 63 -1.89 -21.45 -0.55
N ARG A 64 -1.17 -22.53 -0.25
CA ARG A 64 -1.26 -23.77 -1.04
C ARG A 64 -2.67 -24.37 -0.96
N LYS A 65 -3.27 -24.38 0.22
CA LYS A 65 -4.63 -24.92 0.41
C LYS A 65 -5.68 -24.13 -0.33
N THR A 66 -5.55 -22.82 -0.39
CA THR A 66 -6.49 -21.97 -1.13
C THR A 66 -6.21 -21.92 -2.63
N GLY A 67 -5.05 -22.43 -3.06
CA GLY A 67 -4.63 -22.37 -4.45
C GLY A 67 -4.04 -21.04 -4.87
N GLU A 68 -3.72 -20.16 -3.94
CA GLU A 68 -3.28 -18.79 -4.23
C GLU A 68 -1.78 -18.57 -4.15
N LEU A 69 -1.01 -19.59 -3.81
CA LEU A 69 0.43 -19.45 -3.62
C LEU A 69 1.13 -18.84 -4.85
N ARG A 70 0.72 -19.22 -6.05
CA ARG A 70 1.31 -18.69 -7.29
C ARG A 70 1.01 -17.22 -7.54
N GLU A 71 -0.09 -16.73 -6.99
CA GLU A 71 -0.52 -15.34 -7.16
C GLU A 71 0.12 -14.40 -6.15
N LEU A 72 0.80 -14.93 -5.14
CA LEU A 72 1.39 -14.13 -4.07
C LEU A 72 2.87 -13.89 -4.31
N SER A 73 3.28 -12.63 -4.21
CA SER A 73 4.69 -12.26 -4.22
C SER A 73 5.33 -12.57 -2.86
N GLU A 74 6.64 -12.48 -2.78
CA GLU A 74 7.34 -12.63 -1.50
C GLU A 74 6.88 -11.57 -0.50
N ALA A 75 6.65 -10.34 -0.97
CA ALA A 75 6.14 -9.27 -0.11
C ALA A 75 4.74 -9.59 0.42
N ASP A 76 3.87 -10.15 -0.42
CA ASP A 76 2.52 -10.57 0.00
C ASP A 76 2.59 -11.61 1.11
N ILE A 77 3.46 -12.59 0.96
CA ILE A 77 3.67 -13.63 1.96
C ILE A 77 4.18 -13.02 3.26
N GLU A 78 5.10 -12.08 3.18
CA GLU A 78 5.64 -11.42 4.37
C GLU A 78 4.59 -10.62 5.14
N VAL A 79 3.75 -9.85 4.46
CA VAL A 79 2.73 -9.07 5.17
C VAL A 79 1.70 -9.97 5.84
N LEU A 80 1.31 -11.06 5.20
CA LEU A 80 0.43 -12.05 5.81
C LEU A 80 1.09 -12.69 7.03
N ALA A 81 2.37 -13.06 6.91
CA ALA A 81 3.12 -13.66 8.00
C ALA A 81 3.26 -12.70 9.19
N LEU A 82 3.57 -11.45 8.93
CA LEU A 82 3.69 -10.44 9.98
C LEU A 82 2.35 -10.19 10.67
N ALA A 83 1.26 -10.08 9.90
CA ALA A 83 -0.07 -9.91 10.47
C ALA A 83 -0.46 -11.10 11.34
N TYR A 84 -0.15 -12.31 10.90
CA TYR A 84 -0.40 -13.52 11.65
C TYR A 84 0.39 -13.54 12.97
N GLU A 85 1.67 -13.25 12.90
CA GLU A 85 2.58 -13.26 14.04
C GLU A 85 2.22 -12.21 15.10
N LEU A 86 1.90 -11.01 14.67
CA LEU A 86 1.56 -9.89 15.55
C LEU A 86 0.10 -9.91 15.99
N LYS A 87 -0.71 -10.80 15.46
CA LYS A 87 -2.17 -10.80 15.63
C LYS A 87 -2.75 -9.45 15.26
N ALA A 88 -2.25 -8.91 14.16
CA ALA A 88 -2.58 -7.60 13.67
C ALA A 88 -3.65 -7.67 12.59
N GLU A 89 -4.27 -6.53 12.33
CA GLU A 89 -5.18 -6.37 11.22
C GLU A 89 -4.37 -6.03 9.96
N LEU A 90 -4.76 -6.56 8.82
CA LEU A 90 -4.08 -6.34 7.55
C LEU A 90 -4.83 -5.31 6.71
N PHE A 91 -4.12 -4.30 6.22
CA PHE A 91 -4.66 -3.34 5.27
C PHE A 91 -4.23 -3.73 3.86
N THR A 92 -5.18 -4.15 3.05
CA THR A 92 -4.92 -4.51 1.66
C THR A 92 -6.18 -4.45 0.81
N ASP A 93 -6.01 -4.08 -0.46
CA ASP A 93 -7.06 -4.16 -1.46
C ASP A 93 -6.91 -5.42 -2.34
N ASP A 94 -5.85 -6.20 -2.14
CA ASP A 94 -5.57 -7.37 -2.94
C ASP A 94 -6.48 -8.53 -2.51
N TYR A 95 -7.29 -9.01 -3.46
CA TYR A 95 -8.23 -10.10 -3.23
C TYR A 95 -7.54 -11.41 -2.81
N ASN A 96 -6.40 -11.71 -3.42
CA ASN A 96 -5.65 -12.94 -3.09
C ASN A 96 -5.14 -12.92 -1.65
N LEU A 97 -4.66 -11.76 -1.19
CA LEU A 97 -4.26 -11.58 0.20
C LEU A 97 -5.44 -11.75 1.15
N GLN A 98 -6.59 -11.19 0.80
CA GLN A 98 -7.79 -11.30 1.61
C GLN A 98 -8.26 -12.74 1.78
N ASN A 99 -8.20 -13.53 0.72
CA ASN A 99 -8.58 -14.94 0.78
C ASN A 99 -7.70 -15.76 1.71
N VAL A 100 -6.39 -15.58 1.63
CA VAL A 100 -5.46 -16.27 2.51
C VAL A 100 -5.61 -15.77 3.95
N ALA A 101 -5.82 -14.49 4.13
CA ALA A 101 -6.06 -13.90 5.46
C ALA A 101 -7.28 -14.53 6.13
N ARG A 102 -8.36 -14.72 5.40
CA ARG A 102 -9.56 -15.40 5.94
C ARG A 102 -9.24 -16.82 6.42
N THR A 103 -8.48 -17.55 5.64
CA THR A 103 -8.08 -18.92 5.98
C THR A 103 -7.24 -18.96 7.27
N LEU A 104 -6.42 -17.93 7.48
CA LEU A 104 -5.55 -17.84 8.65
C LEU A 104 -6.21 -17.17 9.86
N GLY A 105 -7.46 -16.70 9.73
CA GLY A 105 -8.12 -15.97 10.80
C GLY A 105 -7.58 -14.57 11.00
N ILE A 106 -6.93 -14.00 9.99
CA ILE A 106 -6.42 -12.64 10.02
C ILE A 106 -7.55 -11.68 9.60
N GLU A 107 -7.84 -10.70 10.44
CA GLU A 107 -8.77 -9.65 10.06
C GLU A 107 -8.12 -8.70 9.07
N PHE A 108 -8.90 -8.23 8.11
CA PHE A 108 -8.38 -7.28 7.13
C PHE A 108 -9.37 -6.16 6.86
N LYS A 109 -8.82 -5.03 6.44
CA LYS A 109 -9.58 -3.87 5.98
C LYS A 109 -9.16 -3.49 4.57
N THR A 110 -10.11 -3.02 3.80
CA THR A 110 -9.82 -2.45 2.48
C THR A 110 -9.58 -0.95 2.63
N LEU A 111 -8.88 -0.37 1.68
CA LEU A 111 -8.60 1.07 1.68
C LEU A 111 -9.87 1.91 1.53
N LYS A 112 -10.92 1.33 1.00
CA LYS A 112 -12.20 2.03 0.81
C LYS A 112 -13.03 2.18 2.08
N ARG A 113 -12.80 1.38 3.12
CA ARG A 113 -13.66 1.33 4.30
C ARG A 113 -13.01 1.69 5.63
N GLY A 114 -11.71 1.63 5.75
CA GLY A 114 -11.05 1.72 7.05
C GLY A 114 -10.24 2.98 7.28
N ILE A 115 -10.08 3.82 6.30
CA ILE A 115 -9.10 4.89 6.34
C ILE A 115 -9.79 6.24 6.19
N LYS A 116 -9.65 7.06 7.23
CA LYS A 116 -10.25 8.39 7.26
C LYS A 116 -9.42 9.46 6.56
N LYS A 117 -8.12 9.22 6.39
CA LYS A 117 -7.20 10.21 5.82
C LYS A 117 -6.46 9.59 4.65
N VAL A 118 -6.84 9.98 3.45
CA VAL A 118 -6.18 9.56 2.23
C VAL A 118 -5.48 10.78 1.62
N ILE A 119 -4.17 10.70 1.42
CA ILE A 119 -3.46 11.69 0.62
C ILE A 119 -3.65 11.28 -0.81
N ARG A 120 -4.49 12.02 -1.52
CA ARG A 120 -4.72 11.76 -2.93
C ARG A 120 -3.79 12.61 -3.76
N TRP A 121 -3.13 11.98 -4.71
CA TRP A 121 -2.35 12.67 -5.70
C TRP A 121 -3.28 13.21 -6.78
N ARG A 122 -2.94 14.37 -7.32
CA ARG A 122 -3.68 14.96 -8.42
C ARG A 122 -2.70 15.53 -9.43
N TYR A 123 -3.16 15.60 -10.65
CA TYR A 123 -2.39 16.20 -11.73
C TYR A 123 -2.79 17.68 -11.84
N VAL A 124 -1.81 18.56 -11.90
CA VAL A 124 -2.03 20.01 -11.99
C VAL A 124 -1.25 20.57 -13.16
N CYS A 125 -1.92 21.32 -14.01
CA CYS A 125 -1.25 22.06 -15.08
C CYS A 125 -0.49 23.24 -14.49
N ILE A 126 0.79 23.32 -14.76
CA ILE A 126 1.63 24.40 -14.26
C ILE A 126 1.30 25.74 -14.94
N GLY A 127 0.82 25.70 -16.18
CA GLY A 127 0.48 26.90 -16.93
C GLY A 127 -0.81 27.57 -16.48
N CYS A 128 -1.92 26.83 -16.47
CA CYS A 128 -3.24 27.40 -16.17
C CYS A 128 -3.82 27.02 -14.80
N GLY A 129 -3.17 26.10 -14.06
CA GLY A 129 -3.63 25.69 -12.74
C GLY A 129 -4.78 24.69 -12.75
N ARG A 130 -5.22 24.23 -13.92
CA ARG A 130 -6.30 23.25 -14.00
C ARG A 130 -5.89 21.92 -13.36
N THR A 131 -6.80 21.27 -12.65
CA THR A 131 -6.55 19.99 -12.00
C THR A 131 -7.24 18.87 -12.77
N PHE A 132 -6.61 17.69 -12.73
CA PHE A 132 -7.13 16.47 -13.37
C PHE A 132 -7.05 15.32 -12.39
N GLU A 133 -8.02 14.42 -12.42
CA GLU A 133 -7.97 13.21 -11.60
C GLU A 133 -7.12 12.11 -12.25
N GLU A 134 -7.01 12.13 -13.56
CA GLU A 134 -6.18 11.22 -14.34
C GLU A 134 -5.16 12.00 -15.14
N GLU A 135 -4.04 11.36 -15.47
CA GLU A 135 -3.02 12.01 -16.28
C GLU A 135 -3.56 12.31 -17.68
N PRO A 136 -3.50 13.58 -18.13
CA PRO A 136 -3.89 13.93 -19.50
C PRO A 136 -2.99 13.22 -20.52
N LEU A 137 -3.51 13.04 -21.73
CA LEU A 137 -2.76 12.44 -22.83
C LEU A 137 -1.43 13.15 -23.02
N ASP A 138 -0.35 12.38 -23.08
CA ASP A 138 1.03 12.87 -23.23
C ASP A 138 1.51 13.80 -22.08
N GLY A 139 0.78 13.85 -20.95
CA GLY A 139 1.15 14.72 -19.85
C GLY A 139 1.01 16.21 -20.16
N ILE A 140 0.16 16.55 -21.14
CA ILE A 140 -0.03 17.93 -21.60
C ILE A 140 -1.47 18.36 -21.33
N CYS A 141 -1.62 19.57 -20.82
CA CYS A 141 -2.94 20.13 -20.57
C CYS A 141 -3.71 20.34 -21.88
N PRO A 142 -4.94 19.82 -22.03
CA PRO A 142 -5.72 20.01 -23.24
C PRO A 142 -6.16 21.44 -23.48
N ASP A 143 -6.18 22.26 -22.43
CA ASP A 143 -6.64 23.65 -22.54
C ASP A 143 -5.53 24.63 -22.96
N CYS A 144 -4.34 24.52 -22.35
CA CYS A 144 -3.28 25.51 -22.58
C CYS A 144 -2.01 24.91 -23.18
N GLY A 145 -1.93 23.57 -23.28
CA GLY A 145 -0.74 22.91 -23.80
C GLY A 145 0.46 22.90 -22.85
N GLY A 146 0.29 23.33 -21.61
CA GLY A 146 1.36 23.35 -20.61
C GLY A 146 1.61 21.99 -19.98
N PRO A 147 2.75 21.83 -19.31
CA PRO A 147 3.08 20.58 -18.65
C PRO A 147 2.21 20.34 -17.41
N VAL A 148 1.85 19.08 -17.19
CA VAL A 148 1.06 18.66 -16.03
C VAL A 148 1.99 17.92 -15.06
N ARG A 149 1.92 18.27 -13.78
CA ARG A 149 2.70 17.63 -12.71
C ARG A 149 1.81 16.94 -11.71
N LEU A 150 2.35 15.86 -11.14
CA LEU A 150 1.71 15.13 -10.06
C LEU A 150 2.07 15.79 -8.74
N ILE A 151 1.07 16.25 -8.00
CA ILE A 151 1.28 16.85 -6.68
C ILE A 151 0.32 16.23 -5.65
N PRO A 152 0.69 16.19 -4.35
CA PRO A 152 -0.21 15.70 -3.33
C PRO A 152 -1.39 16.66 -3.16
N ARG A 153 -2.57 16.07 -3.04
CA ARG A 153 -3.78 16.86 -2.81
C ARG A 153 -3.80 17.32 -1.36
N LYS A 154 -3.93 18.64 -1.16
CA LYS A 154 -4.08 19.18 0.19
C LYS A 154 -5.39 18.71 0.79
N LYS A 155 -5.34 18.34 2.07
CA LYS A 155 -6.55 18.10 2.84
C LYS A 155 -7.36 19.37 2.95
N SER A 156 -8.57 19.26 2.61
CA SER A 156 -9.56 20.26 2.98
C SER A 156 -10.15 19.88 4.33
#